data_a6c2f0355e09828824130ed34a31061c
#
_entry.id   a6c2f0355e09828824130ed34a31061c
#
_cell.length_a   1.000
_cell.length_b   1.000
_cell.length_c   1.000
_cell.angle_alpha   90.00
_cell.angle_beta   90.00
_cell.angle_gamma   90.00
#
_symmetry.space_group_name_H-M   'P 1'
#
loop_
_entity.id
_entity.type
_entity.pdbx_description
1 polymer ?
#
loop_
_entity_poly.entity_id
_entity_poly.type
_entity_poly.pdbx_seq_one_letter_code
_entity_poly.pdbx_strand_id
1 'polypeptide(L)'
;MAGNPLSRGLAPTHPGELLRKDVIPALDLPKTEIARRLGISRQTLYDILDEKQPVTPAMALRLGKFFGNGPDFWLNLQRDYDLRTLEPKMAEELAAIEPVAA
;
A
#
# COMPACT_ATOMS: atom_id res chain seq x y z
N MET A 1 -14.18 -17.82 0.67
CA MET A 1 -13.66 -17.75 0.94
C MET A 1 -13.47 -16.94 1.71
N ALA A 2 -13.31 -17.10 2.39
CA ALA A 2 -13.12 -16.25 3.12
C ALA A 2 -12.44 -15.39 2.67
N GLY A 3 -12.60 -14.81 2.26
CA GLY A 3 -11.94 -13.98 1.65
C GLY A 3 -11.10 -13.06 2.30
N ASN A 4 -10.23 -12.49 1.60
CA ASN A 4 -9.48 -11.36 1.98
C ASN A 4 -10.48 -10.28 2.41
N PRO A 5 -10.37 -9.73 3.61
CA PRO A 5 -11.28 -8.65 4.01
C PRO A 5 -11.33 -7.51 3.02
N LEU A 6 -10.22 -7.24 2.32
CA LEU A 6 -10.18 -6.18 1.33
C LEU A 6 -11.08 -6.45 0.14
N SER A 7 -11.42 -7.71 -0.12
CA SER A 7 -12.25 -8.04 -1.26
C SER A 7 -13.72 -8.20 -0.91
N ARG A 8 -14.11 -7.86 0.29
CA ARG A 8 -15.50 -8.05 0.73
C ARG A 8 -16.31 -6.78 0.64
N GLY A 9 -15.98 -5.91 -0.27
CA GLY A 9 -16.72 -4.68 -0.38
C GLY A 9 -16.27 -3.57 0.53
N LEU A 10 -15.27 -3.82 1.36
CA LEU A 10 -14.69 -2.76 2.17
C LEU A 10 -13.89 -1.83 1.28
N ALA A 11 -13.79 -0.57 1.68
CA ALA A 11 -12.95 0.37 0.96
C ALA A 11 -11.52 -0.13 0.95
N PRO A 12 -10.81 0.02 -0.17
CA PRO A 12 -9.41 -0.41 -0.22
C PRO A 12 -8.55 0.42 0.73
N THR A 13 -7.56 -0.22 1.31
CA THR A 13 -6.70 0.40 2.30
C THR A 13 -5.34 0.70 1.68
N HIS A 14 -4.97 1.97 1.64
CA HIS A 14 -3.61 2.36 1.26
C HIS A 14 -2.63 1.89 2.34
N PRO A 15 -1.45 1.37 1.95
CA PRO A 15 -0.47 0.96 2.97
C PRO A 15 -0.15 2.05 3.97
N GLY A 16 -0.16 3.31 3.55
CA GLY A 16 0.07 4.43 4.46
C GLY A 16 -0.96 4.51 5.57
N GLU A 17 -2.20 4.19 5.26
CA GLU A 17 -3.24 4.20 6.28
C GLU A 17 -2.98 3.12 7.33
N LEU A 18 -2.64 1.92 6.90
CA LEU A 18 -2.31 0.85 7.82
C LEU A 18 -1.12 1.22 8.70
N LEU A 19 -0.08 1.78 8.08
CA LEU A 19 1.10 2.22 8.83
C LEU A 19 0.74 3.30 9.84
N ARG A 20 -0.04 4.28 9.43
CA ARG A 20 -0.37 5.43 10.28
C ARG A 20 -1.26 5.04 11.44
N LYS A 21 -2.27 4.22 11.19
CA LYS A 21 -3.29 3.94 12.19
C LYS A 21 -2.94 2.78 13.10
N ASP A 22 -2.28 1.75 12.56
CA ASP A 22 -2.12 0.52 13.31
C ASP A 22 -0.68 0.15 13.60
N VAL A 23 0.20 0.25 12.61
CA VAL A 23 1.52 -0.35 12.72
C VAL A 23 2.47 0.57 13.48
N ILE A 24 2.58 1.81 13.07
CA ILE A 24 3.50 2.76 13.71
C ILE A 24 3.12 3.07 15.15
N PRO A 25 1.84 3.28 15.49
CA PRO A 25 1.50 3.50 16.90
C PRO A 25 1.87 2.34 17.81
N ALA A 26 1.96 1.13 17.28
CA ALA A 26 2.35 -0.02 18.07
C ALA A 26 3.85 -0.13 18.30
N LEU A 27 4.66 0.69 17.58
CA LEU A 27 6.09 0.58 17.70
C LEU A 27 6.57 1.53 18.75
N ASP A 28 6.68 1.82 19.57
CA ASP A 28 7.25 2.73 20.57
C ASP A 28 8.51 3.40 20.05
N LEU A 29 8.43 3.92 18.82
CA LEU A 29 9.55 4.59 18.18
C LEU A 29 9.07 5.88 17.54
N PRO A 30 9.85 6.98 17.64
CA PRO A 30 9.49 8.19 16.91
C PRO A 30 9.64 8.00 15.40
N LYS A 31 8.84 8.74 14.64
CA LYS A 31 8.87 8.62 13.19
C LYS A 31 10.23 8.95 12.60
N THR A 32 10.99 9.86 13.24
CA THR A 32 12.33 10.18 12.79
C THR A 32 13.24 8.94 12.85
N GLU A 33 13.10 8.16 13.90
CA GLU A 33 13.90 6.95 14.05
C GLU A 33 13.46 5.87 13.06
N ILE A 34 12.14 5.77 12.82
CA ILE A 34 11.63 4.82 11.85
C ILE A 34 12.17 5.14 10.45
N ALA A 35 12.11 6.42 10.07
CA ALA A 35 12.65 6.84 8.77
C ALA A 35 14.13 6.52 8.65
N ARG A 36 14.89 6.79 9.71
CA ARG A 36 16.32 6.53 9.72
C ARG A 36 16.59 5.03 9.51
N ARG A 37 15.87 4.19 10.22
CA ARG A 37 16.06 2.74 10.11
C ARG A 37 15.64 2.21 8.74
N LEU A 38 14.61 2.80 8.15
CA LEU A 38 14.20 2.41 6.81
C LEU A 38 15.14 2.95 5.74
N GLY A 39 16.02 3.89 6.09
CA GLY A 39 16.94 4.47 5.14
C GLY A 39 16.26 5.46 4.20
N ILE A 40 15.23 6.16 4.66
CA ILE A 40 14.48 7.12 3.85
C ILE A 40 14.41 8.45 4.60
N SER A 41 14.06 9.50 3.88
CA SER A 41 13.88 10.80 4.49
C SER A 41 12.58 10.84 5.30
N ARG A 42 12.49 11.76 6.25
CA ARG A 42 11.25 11.96 6.99
C ARG A 42 10.12 12.38 6.07
N GLN A 43 10.43 13.21 5.08
CA GLN A 43 9.42 13.66 4.14
C GLN A 43 8.84 12.47 3.36
N THR A 44 9.70 11.56 2.92
CA THR A 44 9.23 10.37 2.21
C THR A 44 8.32 9.54 3.11
N LEU A 45 8.70 9.37 4.37
CA LEU A 45 7.84 8.63 5.30
C LEU A 45 6.48 9.32 5.47
N TYR A 46 6.49 10.63 5.72
CA TYR A 46 5.23 11.35 5.89
C TYR A 46 4.36 11.30 4.64
N ASP A 47 4.98 11.39 3.46
CA ASP A 47 4.21 11.31 2.21
C ASP A 47 3.53 9.95 2.06
N ILE A 48 4.20 8.88 2.46
CA ILE A 48 3.58 7.55 2.43
C ILE A 48 2.45 7.46 3.45
N LEU A 49 2.69 7.95 4.68
CA LEU A 49 1.67 7.91 5.72
C LEU A 49 0.45 8.74 5.35
N ASP A 50 0.65 9.84 4.63
CA ASP A 50 -0.44 10.69 4.19
C ASP A 50 -1.04 10.22 2.87
N GLU A 51 -0.61 9.07 2.37
CA GLU A 51 -1.12 8.46 1.13
C GLU A 51 -0.85 9.33 -0.09
N LYS A 52 0.16 10.19 -0.01
CA LYS A 52 0.54 11.06 -1.12
C LYS A 52 1.47 10.37 -2.10
N GLN A 53 2.10 9.28 -1.69
CA GLN A 53 2.90 8.49 -2.61
C GLN A 53 2.73 7.01 -2.30
N PRO A 54 2.87 6.18 -3.33
CA PRO A 54 2.65 4.74 -3.17
C PRO A 54 3.85 4.04 -2.56
N VAL A 55 3.61 2.82 -2.09
CA VAL A 55 4.69 1.93 -1.73
C VAL A 55 5.19 1.26 -3.00
N THR A 56 6.38 1.65 -3.42
CA THR A 56 7.04 1.07 -4.60
C THR A 56 7.72 -0.25 -4.22
N PRO A 57 8.19 -1.03 -5.20
CA PRO A 57 8.95 -2.23 -4.88
C PRO A 57 10.15 -1.96 -3.98
N ALA A 58 10.87 -0.87 -4.21
CA ALA A 58 12.01 -0.53 -3.35
C ALA A 58 11.55 -0.26 -1.92
N MET A 59 10.45 0.46 -1.76
CA MET A 59 9.92 0.75 -0.43
C MET A 59 9.39 -0.52 0.23
N ALA A 60 8.76 -1.40 -0.55
CA ALA A 60 8.27 -2.67 -0.02
C ALA A 60 9.40 -3.54 0.51
N LEU A 61 10.55 -3.53 -0.18
CA LEU A 61 11.72 -4.26 0.31
C LEU A 61 12.19 -3.70 1.65
N ARG A 62 12.20 -2.38 1.79
CA ARG A 62 12.59 -1.74 3.04
C ARG A 62 11.63 -2.07 4.16
N LEU A 63 10.33 -1.92 3.90
CA LEU A 63 9.30 -2.21 4.90
C LEU A 63 9.30 -3.68 5.28
N GLY A 64 9.42 -4.57 4.29
CA GLY A 64 9.45 -5.99 4.56
C GLY A 64 10.65 -6.41 5.40
N LYS A 65 11.80 -5.77 5.18
CA LYS A 65 12.99 -6.04 5.97
C LYS A 65 12.82 -5.51 7.39
N PHE A 66 12.31 -4.29 7.51
CA PHE A 66 12.17 -3.64 8.82
C PHE A 66 11.17 -4.39 9.70
N PHE A 67 10.02 -4.75 9.13
CA PHE A 67 8.98 -5.45 9.91
C PHE A 67 9.12 -6.97 9.91
N GLY A 68 9.97 -7.52 9.06
CA GLY A 68 10.21 -8.96 9.02
C GLY A 68 9.13 -9.75 8.33
N ASN A 69 8.18 -9.10 7.63
CA ASN A 69 7.08 -9.81 6.97
C ASN A 69 7.27 -9.93 5.46
N GLY A 70 8.39 -9.46 4.91
CA GLY A 70 8.65 -9.56 3.50
C GLY A 70 7.97 -8.48 2.68
N PRO A 71 8.42 -8.28 1.44
CA PRO A 71 7.90 -7.19 0.60
C PRO A 71 6.52 -7.47 0.02
N ASP A 72 6.16 -8.74 -0.16
CA ASP A 72 4.92 -9.07 -0.86
C ASP A 72 3.68 -8.54 -0.16
N PHE A 73 3.66 -8.56 1.16
CA PHE A 73 2.54 -8.01 1.90
C PHE A 73 2.28 -6.54 1.51
N TRP A 74 3.35 -5.76 1.48
CA TRP A 74 3.23 -4.32 1.21
C TRP A 74 2.87 -4.04 -0.24
N LEU A 75 3.46 -4.81 -1.17
CA LEU A 75 3.13 -4.64 -2.59
C LEU A 75 1.71 -5.10 -2.90
N ASN A 76 1.28 -6.19 -2.30
CA ASN A 76 -0.09 -6.68 -2.54
C ASN A 76 -1.11 -5.68 -2.02
N LEU A 77 -0.84 -5.06 -0.88
CA LEU A 77 -1.74 -4.06 -0.33
C LEU A 77 -1.82 -2.85 -1.25
N GLN A 78 -0.67 -2.37 -1.75
CA GLN A 78 -0.65 -1.24 -2.67
C GLN A 78 -1.35 -1.59 -3.98
N ARG A 79 -1.09 -2.78 -4.51
CA ARG A 79 -1.71 -3.21 -5.76
C ARG A 79 -3.22 -3.28 -5.63
N ASP A 80 -3.70 -3.86 -4.54
CA ASP A 80 -5.13 -3.95 -4.31
C ASP A 80 -5.76 -2.57 -4.23
N TYR A 81 -5.10 -1.66 -3.51
CA TYR A 81 -5.59 -0.29 -3.40
C TYR A 81 -5.66 0.37 -4.78
N ASP A 82 -4.58 0.26 -5.55
CA ASP A 82 -4.51 0.91 -6.87
C ASP A 82 -5.57 0.36 -7.81
N LEU A 83 -5.71 -0.95 -7.89
CA LEU A 83 -6.67 -1.56 -8.81
C LEU A 83 -8.09 -1.23 -8.41
N ARG A 84 -8.40 -1.30 -7.13
CA ARG A 84 -9.76 -1.07 -6.68
C ARG A 84 -10.17 0.39 -6.71
N THR A 85 -9.20 1.32 -6.69
CA THR A 85 -9.53 2.73 -6.84
C THR A 85 -9.55 3.16 -8.30
N LEU A 86 -8.73 2.56 -9.15
CA LEU A 86 -8.67 2.94 -10.56
C LEU A 86 -9.76 2.31 -11.41
N GLU A 87 -10.10 1.06 -11.14
CA GLU A 87 -11.02 0.33 -12.01
C GLU A 87 -12.35 1.07 -12.19
N PRO A 88 -13.00 1.55 -11.13
CA PRO A 88 -14.25 2.29 -11.32
C PRO A 88 -14.05 3.57 -12.13
N LYS A 89 -12.89 4.21 -11.98
CA LYS A 89 -12.62 5.45 -12.71
C LYS A 89 -12.35 5.20 -14.19
N MET A 90 -11.95 4.00 -14.55
CA MET A 90 -11.63 3.63 -15.92
C MET A 90 -12.71 2.78 -16.56
N ALA A 91 -13.88 2.70 -15.95
CA ALA A 91 -14.92 1.77 -16.41
C ALA A 91 -15.25 1.96 -17.88
N GLU A 92 -15.37 3.21 -18.35
CA GLU A 92 -15.71 3.47 -19.75
C GLU A 92 -14.57 3.08 -20.68
N GLU A 93 -13.36 3.45 -20.33
CA GLU A 93 -12.20 3.09 -21.16
C GLU A 93 -12.04 1.59 -21.24
N LEU A 94 -12.22 0.90 -20.11
CA LEU A 94 -12.08 -0.55 -20.09
C LEU A 94 -13.17 -1.23 -20.89
N ALA A 95 -14.40 -0.70 -20.83
CA ALA A 95 -15.50 -1.28 -21.61
C ALA A 95 -15.27 -1.17 -23.10
N ALA A 96 -14.49 -0.17 -23.53
CA ALA A 96 -14.20 0.00 -24.95
C ALA A 96 -13.09 -0.92 -25.46
N ILE A 97 -12.38 -1.60 -24.56
CA ILE A 97 -11.33 -2.53 -24.96
C ILE A 97 -11.96 -3.88 -25.23
N GLU A 98 -11.82 -4.35 -26.45
CA GLU A 98 -12.32 -5.68 -26.81
C GLU A 98 -11.24 -6.69 -26.52
N PRO A 99 -11.55 -7.76 -25.76
CA PRO A 99 -10.56 -8.79 -25.55
C PRO A 99 -10.17 -9.44 -26.88
N VAL A 100 -8.93 -9.91 -26.94
CA VAL A 100 -8.54 -10.77 -28.05
C VAL A 100 -9.44 -11.97 -27.99
N ALA A 101 -9.89 -12.43 -29.12
CA ALA A 101 -10.89 -13.48 -29.17
C ALA A 101 -10.56 -14.61 -28.23
N ALA A 102 -11.51 -15.05 -27.53
CA ALA A 102 -11.32 -16.11 -26.57
C ALA A 102 -11.44 -17.46 -27.21
#